data_4a8f81f92993f2b9e6ef0d463dc3361c
#
_entry.id   4a8f81f92993f2b9e6ef0d463dc3361c
#
_cell.length_a   1.000
_cell.length_b   1.000
_cell.length_c   1.000
_cell.angle_alpha   90.00
_cell.angle_beta   90.00
_cell.angle_gamma   90.00
#
_symmetry.space_group_name_H-M   'P 1'
#
loop_
_entity.id
_entity.type
_entity.pdbx_description
1 polymer ?
#
loop_
_entity_poly.entity_id
_entity_poly.type
_entity_poly.pdbx_seq_one_letter_code
_entity_poly.pdbx_strand_id
1 'polypeptide(L)' 'MPEYKFHIGQTVYLRPAVAKNIPGGAYEIIARLPEREGEFQYRIKGMNEAHERVVRESELTSS' A
#
# COMPACT_ATOMS: atom_id res chain seq x y z
N MET A 1 1.15 -21.40 4.04
CA MET A 1 2.15 -20.43 3.63
C MET A 1 1.53 -19.05 3.56
N PRO A 2 2.22 -18.03 4.07
CA PRO A 2 1.67 -16.68 3.99
C PRO A 2 1.66 -16.22 2.52
N GLU A 3 0.62 -15.52 2.17
CA GLU A 3 0.46 -15.02 0.82
C GLU A 3 0.24 -13.51 0.86
N TYR A 4 1.01 -12.80 0.04
CA TYR A 4 0.79 -11.38 -0.14
C TYR A 4 -0.47 -11.17 -0.97
N LYS A 5 -1.32 -10.26 -0.52
CA LYS A 5 -2.55 -9.94 -1.22
C LYS A 5 -2.31 -9.11 -2.48
N PHE A 6 -1.25 -8.32 -2.47
CA PHE A 6 -0.93 -7.42 -3.58
C PHE A 6 0.42 -7.77 -4.19
N HIS A 7 0.61 -7.45 -5.46
CA HIS A 7 1.81 -7.74 -6.23
C HIS A 7 2.62 -6.47 -6.48
N ILE A 8 3.92 -6.63 -6.63
CA ILE A 8 4.78 -5.53 -7.06
C ILE A 8 4.31 -5.06 -8.43
N GLY A 9 4.15 -3.74 -8.57
CA GLY A 9 3.64 -3.14 -9.80
C GLY A 9 2.14 -2.95 -9.83
N GLN A 10 1.42 -3.51 -8.85
CA GLN A 10 -0.03 -3.40 -8.81
C GLN A 10 -0.44 -2.00 -8.37
N THR A 11 -1.51 -1.49 -8.97
CA THR A 11 -2.11 -0.22 -8.57
C THR A 11 -3.09 -0.47 -7.43
N VAL A 12 -2.95 0.31 -6.38
CA VAL A 12 -3.81 0.21 -5.19
C VAL A 12 -4.23 1.60 -4.75
N TYR A 13 -5.18 1.65 -3.82
CA TYR A 13 -5.67 2.90 -3.24
C TYR A 13 -5.65 2.78 -1.74
N LEU A 14 -5.40 3.89 -1.05
CA LEU A 14 -5.53 3.95 0.40
C LEU A 14 -7.01 4.01 0.75
N ARG A 15 -7.38 3.28 1.79
CA ARG A 15 -8.76 3.34 2.29
C ARG A 15 -9.04 4.73 2.85
N PRO A 16 -10.27 5.24 2.72
CA PRO A 16 -10.60 6.60 3.17
C PRO A 16 -10.26 6.86 4.64
N ALA A 17 -10.41 5.87 5.48
CA ALA A 17 -10.10 6.04 6.91
C ALA A 17 -8.62 6.33 7.16
N VAL A 18 -7.75 5.91 6.24
CA VAL A 18 -6.30 6.09 6.36
C VAL A 18 -5.84 7.35 5.64
N ALA A 19 -6.57 7.77 4.62
CA ALA A 19 -6.14 8.82 3.70
C ALA A 19 -6.50 10.24 4.13
N LYS A 20 -6.79 10.47 5.41
CA LYS A 20 -7.31 11.77 5.88
C LYS A 20 -6.40 12.94 5.56
N ASN A 21 -5.09 12.77 5.76
CA ASN A 21 -4.13 13.84 5.54
C ASN A 21 -3.08 13.43 4.51
N ILE A 22 -3.42 12.47 3.67
CA ILE A 22 -2.52 11.93 2.65
C ILE A 22 -3.18 12.16 1.30
N PRO A 23 -2.44 12.61 0.30
CA PRO A 23 -3.01 12.81 -1.04
C PRO A 23 -3.72 11.54 -1.52
N GLY A 24 -4.95 11.70 -1.99
CA GLY A 24 -5.70 10.61 -2.56
C GLY A 24 -5.16 10.21 -3.91
N GLY A 25 -5.76 9.19 -4.49
CA GLY A 25 -5.41 8.74 -5.82
C GLY A 25 -4.72 7.39 -5.82
N ALA A 26 -4.14 7.05 -6.95
CA ALA A 26 -3.54 5.75 -7.16
C ALA A 26 -2.12 5.68 -6.63
N TYR A 27 -1.79 4.52 -6.09
CA TYR A 27 -0.43 4.21 -5.64
C TYR A 27 0.01 2.93 -6.32
N GLU A 28 1.31 2.77 -6.46
CA GLU A 28 1.89 1.55 -7.00
C GLU A 28 2.63 0.80 -5.91
N ILE A 29 2.44 -0.51 -5.84
CA ILE A 29 3.21 -1.37 -4.95
C ILE A 29 4.63 -1.47 -5.50
N ILE A 30 5.61 -1.02 -4.76
CA ILE A 30 7.01 -1.08 -5.21
C ILE A 30 7.84 -2.09 -4.43
N ALA A 31 7.37 -2.52 -3.26
CA ALA A 31 8.04 -3.57 -2.51
C ALA A 31 7.04 -4.25 -1.59
N ARG A 32 7.29 -5.52 -1.32
CA ARG A 32 6.53 -6.29 -0.32
C ARG A 32 7.44 -6.48 0.87
N LEU A 33 6.94 -6.14 2.05
CA LEU A 33 7.72 -6.14 3.27
C LEU A 33 7.31 -7.31 4.17
N PRO A 34 8.18 -7.74 5.08
CA PRO A 34 7.85 -8.84 5.97
C PRO A 34 6.63 -8.55 6.84
N GLU A 35 6.01 -9.62 7.30
CA GLU A 35 4.89 -9.53 8.21
C GLU A 35 5.32 -8.83 9.51
N ARG A 36 4.45 -7.99 10.02
CA ARG A 36 4.65 -7.31 11.28
C ARG A 36 3.30 -7.18 11.96
N GLU A 37 3.23 -7.61 13.20
CA GLU A 37 2.00 -7.59 13.99
C GLU A 37 0.86 -8.34 13.31
N GLY A 38 1.19 -9.45 12.66
CA GLY A 38 0.20 -10.31 12.03
C GLY A 38 -0.23 -9.88 10.64
N GLU A 39 0.41 -8.88 10.04
CA GLU A 39 -0.02 -8.33 8.77
C GLU A 39 1.18 -8.03 7.89
N PHE A 40 1.05 -8.29 6.59
CA PHE A 40 2.07 -7.89 5.63
C PHE A 40 2.04 -6.39 5.41
N GLN A 41 3.19 -5.84 5.11
CA GLN A 41 3.31 -4.43 4.80
C GLN A 41 3.83 -4.25 3.39
N TYR A 42 3.63 -3.06 2.87
CA TYR A 42 4.03 -2.74 1.50
C TYR A 42 4.65 -1.35 1.46
N ARG A 43 5.64 -1.21 0.59
CA ARG A 43 6.12 0.12 0.25
C ARG A 43 5.37 0.53 -1.01
N ILE A 44 4.76 1.69 -0.97
CA ILE A 44 3.97 2.20 -2.08
C ILE A 44 4.47 3.58 -2.47
N LYS A 45 4.21 3.94 -3.72
CA LYS A 45 4.57 5.25 -4.24
C LYS A 45 3.38 5.81 -4.97
N GLY A 46 3.05 7.08 -4.67
CA GLY A 46 1.94 7.75 -5.36
C GLY A 46 2.30 8.02 -6.81
N MET A 47 1.31 7.91 -7.68
CA MET A 47 1.51 8.15 -9.11
C MET A 47 1.90 9.59 -9.40
N ASN A 48 1.49 10.52 -8.54
CA ASN A 48 1.73 11.94 -8.73
C ASN A 48 2.65 12.55 -7.69
N GLU A 49 3.40 11.72 -6.95
CA GLU A 49 4.31 12.24 -5.96
C GLU A 49 5.58 11.42 -5.93
N ALA A 50 6.67 12.03 -5.42
CA ALA A 50 7.96 11.37 -5.36
C ALA A 50 8.15 10.56 -4.08
N HIS A 51 7.30 10.74 -3.08
CA HIS A 51 7.47 10.10 -1.77
C HIS A 51 6.99 8.67 -1.78
N GLU A 52 7.73 7.82 -1.06
CA GLU A 52 7.31 6.46 -0.80
C GLU A 52 6.71 6.40 0.60
N ARG A 53 5.78 5.47 0.79
CA ARG A 53 5.14 5.26 2.08
C ARG A 53 5.12 3.79 2.40
N VAL A 54 5.20 3.46 3.69
CA VAL A 54 5.04 2.09 4.15
C VAL A 54 3.66 1.98 4.80
N VAL A 55 2.87 1.04 4.33
CA VAL A 55 1.49 0.86 4.81
C VAL A 55 1.21 -0.61 5.07
N ARG A 56 0.20 -0.87 5.88
CA ARG A 56 -0.24 -2.23 6.16
C ARG A 56 -1.23 -2.69 5.10
N GLU A 57 -1.30 -3.99 4.91
CA GLU A 57 -2.19 -4.58 3.92
C GLU A 57 -3.64 -4.15 4.12
N SER A 58 -4.07 -4.05 5.38
CA SER A 58 -5.45 -3.64 5.69
C SER A 58 -5.75 -2.19 5.33
N GLU A 59 -4.72 -1.39 5.10
CA GLU A 59 -4.90 0.02 4.75
C GLU A 59 -5.09 0.24 3.25
N LEU A 60 -4.96 -0.82 2.47
CA LEU A 60 -5.02 -0.75 1.01
C LEU A 60 -6.26 -1.45 0.47
N THR A 61 -6.68 -1.00 -0.70
CA THR A 61 -7.72 -1.68 -1.45
C THR A 61 -7.33 -1.66 -2.93
N SER A 62 -7.66 -2.72 -3.62
CA SER A 62 -7.50 -2.75 -5.08
C SER A 62 -8.75 -2.15 -5.72
N SER A 63 -8.58 -1.59 -6.87
CA SER A 63 -9.70 -1.02 -7.62
C SER A 63 -10.60 -2.10 -8.19
#